data_eed8852374a7d34bea7bca76e7349f4a
#
_entry.id   eed8852374a7d34bea7bca76e7349f4a
#
_cell.length_a   1.000
_cell.length_b   1.000
_cell.length_c   1.000
_cell.angle_alpha   90.00
_cell.angle_beta   90.00
_cell.angle_gamma   90.00
#
_symmetry.space_group_name_H-M   'P 1'
#
loop_
_entity.id
_entity.type
_entity.pdbx_description
1 polymer ?
#
loop_
_entity_poly.entity_id
_entity_poly.type
_entity_poly.pdbx_seq_one_letter_code
_entity_poly.pdbx_strand_id
1 'polypeptide(L)'
;MRASVVCGFAMSMIVGAAIAALAQTTGHQNPPLVIQSLAGRDLFDFYCATCHGRDARGNGPVVAALKAPPPDLTLLARHNSGAFPRARVEAFVTNDGGVLAPAHGTADMPVWGPVFRGLDPSDTLVKVRIANVVAYIESLQEK
;
A
#
# COMPACT_ATOMS: atom_id res chain seq x y z
N MET A 1 70.81 46.85 41.02
CA MET A 1 70.57 45.40 41.09
C MET A 1 69.15 45.18 40.51
N ARG A 2 69.06 44.41 39.45
CA ARG A 2 67.90 44.38 38.57
C ARG A 2 66.96 43.23 38.93
N ALA A 3 65.75 43.53 39.27
CA ALA A 3 64.68 42.54 39.51
C ALA A 3 63.85 42.40 38.20
N SER A 4 63.92 41.25 37.60
CA SER A 4 63.16 40.92 36.43
C SER A 4 61.77 40.40 36.84
N VAL A 5 60.74 41.09 36.43
CA VAL A 5 59.36 40.67 36.59
C VAL A 5 58.98 39.77 35.41
N VAL A 6 58.75 38.52 35.67
CA VAL A 6 58.23 37.58 34.68
C VAL A 6 56.69 37.65 34.72
N CYS A 7 56.13 38.22 33.69
CA CYS A 7 54.68 38.30 33.53
C CYS A 7 54.17 37.00 32.89
N GLY A 8 53.53 36.16 33.69
CA GLY A 8 52.90 34.93 33.21
C GLY A 8 51.56 35.17 32.58
N PHE A 9 51.46 35.01 31.27
CA PHE A 9 50.20 34.99 30.56
C PHE A 9 49.48 33.66 30.77
N ALA A 10 48.49 33.63 31.63
CA ALA A 10 47.58 32.52 31.70
C ALA A 10 46.58 32.58 30.51
N MET A 11 46.80 31.73 29.51
CA MET A 11 45.92 31.59 28.37
C MET A 11 44.80 30.64 28.75
N SER A 12 43.68 31.19 29.17
CA SER A 12 42.44 30.41 29.37
C SER A 12 41.89 29.95 28.04
N MET A 13 42.06 28.66 27.75
CA MET A 13 41.33 28.00 26.65
C MET A 13 39.87 27.78 27.06
N ILE A 14 39.01 28.60 26.52
CA ILE A 14 37.56 28.35 26.56
C ILE A 14 37.25 27.30 25.49
N VAL A 15 37.07 26.05 25.91
CA VAL A 15 36.59 24.98 25.07
C VAL A 15 35.07 25.18 24.91
N GLY A 16 34.67 25.84 23.82
CA GLY A 16 33.28 25.95 23.41
C GLY A 16 32.76 24.60 22.94
N ALA A 17 32.03 23.89 23.76
CA ALA A 17 31.29 22.72 23.31
C ALA A 17 30.13 23.15 22.37
N ALA A 18 30.38 23.05 21.07
CA ALA A 18 29.32 23.18 20.08
C ALA A 18 28.43 21.95 20.17
N ILE A 19 27.28 22.12 20.87
CA ILE A 19 26.20 21.15 20.85
C ILE A 19 25.55 21.26 19.45
N ALA A 20 25.96 20.39 18.53
CA ALA A 20 25.27 20.19 17.28
C ALA A 20 23.89 19.58 17.61
N ALA A 21 22.86 20.40 17.69
CA ALA A 21 21.47 19.95 17.70
C ALA A 21 21.20 19.28 16.36
N LEU A 22 21.25 17.95 16.36
CA LEU A 22 20.73 17.14 15.27
C LEU A 22 19.21 17.41 15.18
N ALA A 23 18.84 18.36 14.36
CA ALA A 23 17.45 18.54 13.97
C ALA A 23 17.03 17.25 13.25
N GLN A 24 16.33 16.38 13.98
CA GLN A 24 15.63 15.25 13.39
C GLN A 24 14.50 15.85 12.58
N THR A 25 14.72 16.05 11.30
CA THR A 25 13.66 16.29 10.36
C THR A 25 12.79 15.03 10.36
N THR A 26 11.71 15.05 11.14
CA THR A 26 10.59 14.13 10.98
C THR A 26 9.97 14.44 9.64
N GLY A 27 10.63 13.99 8.57
CA GLY A 27 10.07 14.02 7.25
C GLY A 27 8.73 13.30 7.32
N HIS A 28 7.69 14.00 6.95
CA HIS A 28 6.36 13.41 6.75
C HIS A 28 6.54 12.40 5.64
N GLN A 29 6.91 11.17 6.01
CA GLN A 29 6.98 10.09 5.04
C GLN A 29 5.54 9.73 4.72
N ASN A 30 5.08 10.15 3.54
CA ASN A 30 3.85 9.60 3.00
C ASN A 30 3.96 8.07 3.07
N PRO A 31 2.90 7.37 3.53
CA PRO A 31 2.93 5.91 3.58
C PRO A 31 3.32 5.39 2.19
N PRO A 32 4.17 4.37 2.11
CA PRO A 32 4.61 3.84 0.84
C PRO A 32 3.39 3.40 0.03
N LEU A 33 3.34 3.77 -1.25
CA LEU A 33 2.29 3.31 -2.17
C LEU A 33 2.42 1.80 -2.46
N VAL A 34 3.54 1.21 -2.11
CA VAL A 34 3.84 -0.21 -2.25
C VAL A 34 4.13 -0.81 -0.89
N ILE A 35 3.35 -1.80 -0.49
CA ILE A 35 3.69 -2.61 0.67
C ILE A 35 4.66 -3.72 0.27
N GLN A 36 5.58 -4.07 1.17
CA GLN A 36 6.55 -5.14 0.94
C GLN A 36 5.95 -6.53 1.07
N SER A 37 4.83 -6.67 1.80
CA SER A 37 4.15 -7.94 1.95
C SER A 37 3.61 -8.46 0.61
N LEU A 38 3.75 -9.76 0.41
CA LEU A 38 3.13 -10.51 -0.69
C LEU A 38 1.93 -11.34 -0.20
N ALA A 39 1.61 -11.31 1.10
CA ALA A 39 0.45 -12.02 1.62
C ALA A 39 -0.84 -11.44 1.03
N GLY A 40 -1.71 -12.29 0.51
CA GLY A 40 -2.94 -11.87 -0.18
C GLY A 40 -3.86 -11.02 0.71
N ARG A 41 -3.93 -11.35 2.01
CA ARG A 41 -4.68 -10.56 2.99
C ARG A 41 -4.14 -9.13 3.12
N ASP A 42 -2.83 -8.99 3.29
CA ASP A 42 -2.21 -7.68 3.47
C ASP A 42 -2.37 -6.81 2.22
N LEU A 43 -2.22 -7.43 1.04
CA LEU A 43 -2.46 -6.79 -0.24
C LEU A 43 -3.92 -6.35 -0.38
N PHE A 44 -4.86 -7.20 -0.01
CA PHE A 44 -6.29 -6.89 -0.04
C PHE A 44 -6.63 -5.75 0.93
N ASP A 45 -6.16 -5.85 2.18
CA ASP A 45 -6.40 -4.83 3.20
C ASP A 45 -5.86 -3.46 2.79
N PHE A 46 -4.71 -3.44 2.11
CA PHE A 46 -4.06 -2.19 1.71
C PHE A 46 -4.66 -1.57 0.43
N TYR A 47 -4.92 -2.38 -0.60
CA TYR A 47 -5.32 -1.87 -1.92
C TYR A 47 -6.81 -1.96 -2.21
N CYS A 48 -7.54 -2.88 -1.59
CA CYS A 48 -8.90 -3.21 -1.94
C CYS A 48 -9.92 -2.84 -0.86
N ALA A 49 -9.56 -3.00 0.43
CA ALA A 49 -10.49 -2.86 1.54
C ALA A 49 -11.09 -1.47 1.71
N THR A 50 -10.42 -0.43 1.21
CA THR A 50 -10.94 0.95 1.23
C THR A 50 -12.31 1.05 0.55
N CYS A 51 -12.53 0.30 -0.52
CA CYS A 51 -13.81 0.21 -1.22
C CYS A 51 -14.58 -1.06 -0.83
N HIS A 52 -13.92 -2.23 -0.83
CA HIS A 52 -14.59 -3.51 -0.65
C HIS A 52 -14.87 -3.89 0.81
N GLY A 53 -14.32 -3.15 1.80
CA GLY A 53 -14.37 -3.55 3.21
C GLY A 53 -13.35 -4.64 3.53
N ARG A 54 -12.93 -4.73 4.79
CA ARG A 54 -11.98 -5.79 5.23
C ARG A 54 -12.60 -7.18 5.22
N ASP A 55 -13.92 -7.23 5.29
CA ASP A 55 -14.72 -8.46 5.17
C ASP A 55 -15.10 -8.77 3.72
N ALA A 56 -14.66 -7.95 2.77
CA ALA A 56 -14.90 -8.06 1.33
C ALA A 56 -16.39 -7.97 0.92
N ARG A 57 -17.25 -7.37 1.76
CA ARG A 57 -18.71 -7.27 1.53
C ARG A 57 -19.16 -6.00 0.81
N GLY A 58 -18.23 -5.21 0.29
CA GLY A 58 -18.56 -3.97 -0.43
C GLY A 58 -18.96 -2.81 0.49
N ASN A 59 -18.57 -2.83 1.75
CA ASN A 59 -18.92 -1.86 2.79
C ASN A 59 -17.74 -0.97 3.24
N GLY A 60 -16.74 -0.80 2.37
CA GLY A 60 -15.56 -0.01 2.69
C GLY A 60 -15.86 1.46 3.01
N PRO A 61 -14.94 2.16 3.71
CA PRO A 61 -15.18 3.51 4.23
C PRO A 61 -15.46 4.57 3.15
N VAL A 62 -15.08 4.33 1.91
CA VAL A 62 -15.31 5.30 0.81
C VAL A 62 -16.57 5.01 -0.01
N VAL A 63 -17.33 3.97 0.33
CA VAL A 63 -18.54 3.55 -0.45
C VAL A 63 -19.54 4.68 -0.61
N ALA A 64 -19.72 5.52 0.41
CA ALA A 64 -20.64 6.66 0.33
C ALA A 64 -20.26 7.71 -0.74
N ALA A 65 -18.98 7.72 -1.18
CA ALA A 65 -18.50 8.61 -2.23
C ALA A 65 -18.50 7.97 -3.63
N LEU A 66 -18.83 6.68 -3.73
CA LEU A 66 -18.85 5.97 -5.01
C LEU A 66 -20.21 6.13 -5.68
N LYS A 67 -20.23 6.11 -7.01
CA LYS A 67 -21.48 6.14 -7.80
C LYS A 67 -22.34 4.90 -7.61
N ALA A 68 -21.71 3.76 -7.36
CA ALA A 68 -22.33 2.50 -7.06
C ALA A 68 -21.52 1.75 -6.02
N PRO A 69 -22.16 1.02 -5.08
CA PRO A 69 -21.44 0.23 -4.11
C PRO A 69 -20.69 -0.92 -4.80
N PRO A 70 -19.48 -1.27 -4.35
CA PRO A 70 -18.78 -2.45 -4.84
C PRO A 70 -19.59 -3.72 -4.51
N PRO A 71 -19.46 -4.76 -5.33
CA PRO A 71 -20.14 -6.04 -5.07
C PRO A 71 -19.57 -6.72 -3.81
N ASP A 72 -20.42 -7.55 -3.19
CA ASP A 72 -19.96 -8.49 -2.17
C ASP A 72 -19.10 -9.58 -2.82
N LEU A 73 -17.80 -9.55 -2.53
CA LEU A 73 -16.83 -10.48 -3.11
C LEU A 73 -16.90 -11.88 -2.46
N THR A 74 -17.57 -12.03 -1.32
CA THR A 74 -17.71 -13.33 -0.65
C THR A 74 -18.71 -14.25 -1.35
N LEU A 75 -19.52 -13.70 -2.24
CA LEU A 75 -20.59 -14.42 -2.94
C LEU A 75 -20.26 -14.79 -4.39
N LEU A 76 -19.03 -14.56 -4.85
CA LEU A 76 -18.66 -14.79 -6.25
C LEU A 76 -18.84 -16.25 -6.68
N ALA A 77 -18.46 -17.21 -5.83
CA ALA A 77 -18.66 -18.63 -6.11
C ALA A 77 -20.15 -18.97 -6.16
N ARG A 78 -20.95 -18.44 -5.22
CA ARG A 78 -22.39 -18.66 -5.17
C ARG A 78 -23.09 -18.16 -6.43
N HIS A 79 -22.68 -17.00 -6.93
CA HIS A 79 -23.23 -16.43 -8.18
C HIS A 79 -22.69 -17.10 -9.44
N ASN A 80 -21.75 -18.04 -9.31
CA ASN A 80 -21.13 -18.79 -10.39
C ASN A 80 -21.29 -20.31 -10.20
N SER A 81 -22.49 -20.75 -9.86
CA SER A 81 -22.84 -22.16 -9.70
C SER A 81 -21.97 -22.94 -8.70
N GLY A 82 -21.52 -22.28 -7.64
CA GLY A 82 -20.71 -22.87 -6.57
C GLY A 82 -19.20 -22.90 -6.85
N ALA A 83 -18.75 -22.49 -8.04
CA ALA A 83 -17.34 -22.47 -8.40
C ALA A 83 -16.80 -21.03 -8.38
N PHE A 84 -15.67 -20.80 -7.69
CA PHE A 84 -15.03 -19.49 -7.70
C PHE A 84 -14.48 -19.15 -9.10
N PRO A 85 -14.89 -18.03 -9.71
CA PRO A 85 -14.54 -17.69 -11.09
C PRO A 85 -13.14 -17.05 -11.15
N ARG A 86 -12.09 -17.80 -10.74
CA ARG A 86 -10.71 -17.31 -10.58
C ARG A 86 -10.21 -16.52 -11.78
N ALA A 87 -10.27 -17.10 -12.99
CA ALA A 87 -9.76 -16.45 -14.19
C ALA A 87 -10.47 -15.11 -14.48
N ARG A 88 -11.78 -15.04 -14.21
CA ARG A 88 -12.56 -13.82 -14.39
C ARG A 88 -12.16 -12.75 -13.37
N VAL A 89 -11.94 -13.13 -12.10
CA VAL A 89 -11.50 -12.21 -11.06
C VAL A 89 -10.10 -11.69 -11.37
N GLU A 90 -9.19 -12.57 -11.80
CA GLU A 90 -7.83 -12.20 -12.21
C GLU A 90 -7.84 -11.22 -13.39
N ALA A 91 -8.57 -11.53 -14.45
CA ALA A 91 -8.74 -10.64 -15.60
C ALA A 91 -9.34 -9.28 -15.21
N PHE A 92 -10.24 -9.26 -14.25
CA PHE A 92 -10.85 -8.03 -13.75
C PHE A 92 -9.84 -7.18 -12.97
N VAL A 93 -9.05 -7.79 -12.09
CA VAL A 93 -8.02 -7.10 -11.31
C VAL A 93 -6.89 -6.59 -12.21
N THR A 94 -6.50 -7.35 -13.23
CA THR A 94 -5.43 -6.98 -14.16
C THR A 94 -5.87 -6.05 -15.26
N ASN A 95 -7.17 -6.06 -15.60
CA ASN A 95 -7.75 -5.51 -16.85
C ASN A 95 -7.14 -6.13 -18.11
N ASP A 96 -6.66 -7.35 -18.03
CA ASP A 96 -6.19 -8.09 -19.19
C ASP A 96 -7.40 -8.53 -20.05
N GLY A 97 -7.52 -7.92 -21.21
CA GLY A 97 -8.58 -8.23 -22.16
C GLY A 97 -9.69 -7.18 -22.31
N GLY A 98 -9.57 -6.01 -21.66
CA GLY A 98 -10.55 -4.93 -21.81
C GLY A 98 -11.93 -5.29 -21.29
N VAL A 99 -12.05 -6.33 -20.46
CA VAL A 99 -13.29 -6.77 -19.83
C VAL A 99 -13.56 -5.90 -18.60
N LEU A 100 -13.76 -4.61 -18.82
CA LEU A 100 -14.61 -3.83 -17.94
C LEU A 100 -16.01 -4.36 -18.20
N ALA A 101 -16.42 -5.38 -17.43
CA ALA A 101 -17.76 -5.91 -17.56
C ALA A 101 -18.74 -4.76 -17.30
N PRO A 102 -19.68 -4.49 -18.21
CA PRO A 102 -20.71 -3.46 -18.01
C PRO A 102 -21.51 -3.64 -16.72
N ALA A 103 -21.52 -4.87 -16.18
CA ALA A 103 -22.18 -5.21 -14.91
C ALA A 103 -21.48 -4.64 -13.66
N HIS A 104 -20.23 -4.20 -13.78
CA HIS A 104 -19.51 -3.57 -12.68
C HIS A 104 -19.39 -2.05 -12.88
N GLY A 105 -20.20 -1.51 -13.80
CA GLY A 105 -20.45 -0.08 -13.90
C GLY A 105 -19.20 0.75 -13.83
N THR A 106 -18.22 0.49 -14.70
CA THR A 106 -17.27 1.52 -14.98
C THR A 106 -15.97 1.61 -14.17
N ALA A 107 -15.12 2.39 -14.69
CA ALA A 107 -13.99 3.20 -14.31
C ALA A 107 -13.81 3.58 -12.80
N ASP A 108 -14.69 3.15 -11.91
CA ASP A 108 -14.60 3.52 -10.50
C ASP A 108 -13.67 2.57 -9.71
N MET A 109 -13.39 1.35 -10.22
CA MET A 109 -12.37 0.47 -9.64
C MET A 109 -11.04 0.69 -10.34
N PRO A 110 -9.95 0.96 -9.62
CA PRO A 110 -8.62 1.08 -10.20
C PRO A 110 -8.21 -0.19 -10.93
N VAL A 111 -7.55 -0.03 -12.08
CA VAL A 111 -6.96 -1.15 -12.82
C VAL A 111 -5.62 -1.49 -12.20
N TRP A 112 -5.58 -2.53 -11.38
CA TRP A 112 -4.43 -2.84 -10.54
C TRP A 112 -3.21 -3.39 -11.31
N GLY A 113 -3.41 -4.06 -12.44
CA GLY A 113 -2.29 -4.56 -13.25
C GLY A 113 -1.30 -3.45 -13.65
N PRO A 114 -1.72 -2.38 -14.34
CA PRO A 114 -0.88 -1.23 -14.62
C PRO A 114 -0.34 -0.52 -13.39
N VAL A 115 -1.15 -0.40 -12.31
CA VAL A 115 -0.71 0.21 -11.05
C VAL A 115 0.46 -0.59 -10.47
N PHE A 116 0.32 -1.90 -10.32
CA PHE A 116 1.40 -2.73 -9.79
C PHE A 116 2.65 -2.74 -10.68
N ARG A 117 2.50 -2.70 -12.01
CA ARG A 117 3.65 -2.54 -12.93
C ARG A 117 4.35 -1.19 -12.77
N GLY A 118 3.62 -0.13 -12.49
CA GLY A 118 4.20 1.19 -12.23
C GLY A 118 4.91 1.30 -10.87
N LEU A 119 4.52 0.45 -9.91
CA LEU A 119 5.09 0.43 -8.57
C LEU A 119 6.27 -0.56 -8.43
N ASP A 120 6.31 -1.59 -9.25
CA ASP A 120 7.34 -2.63 -9.20
C ASP A 120 7.71 -3.03 -10.63
N PRO A 121 8.99 -2.88 -11.04
CA PRO A 121 9.42 -3.23 -12.39
C PRO A 121 9.47 -4.74 -12.65
N SER A 122 9.26 -5.58 -11.62
CA SER A 122 9.28 -7.03 -11.74
C SER A 122 7.92 -7.58 -12.15
N ASP A 123 7.75 -7.95 -13.41
CA ASP A 123 6.53 -8.63 -13.88
C ASP A 123 6.19 -9.89 -13.07
N THR A 124 7.22 -10.59 -12.58
CA THR A 124 7.03 -11.78 -11.72
C THR A 124 6.37 -11.40 -10.40
N LEU A 125 6.85 -10.34 -9.74
CA LEU A 125 6.25 -9.89 -8.47
C LEU A 125 4.84 -9.33 -8.68
N VAL A 126 4.59 -8.65 -9.78
CA VAL A 126 3.23 -8.20 -10.15
C VAL A 126 2.27 -9.38 -10.25
N LYS A 127 2.65 -10.43 -10.99
CA LYS A 127 1.83 -11.66 -11.12
C LYS A 127 1.61 -12.35 -9.77
N VAL A 128 2.65 -12.44 -8.93
CA VAL A 128 2.53 -13.03 -7.59
C VAL A 128 1.57 -12.22 -6.72
N ARG A 129 1.65 -10.90 -6.71
CA ARG A 129 0.69 -10.06 -5.96
C ARG A 129 -0.75 -10.30 -6.40
N ILE A 130 -1.00 -10.29 -7.70
CA ILE A 130 -2.33 -10.52 -8.26
C ILE A 130 -2.84 -11.92 -7.87
N ALA A 131 -2.05 -12.96 -8.10
CA ALA A 131 -2.43 -14.33 -7.76
C ALA A 131 -2.74 -14.49 -6.26
N ASN A 132 -1.97 -13.86 -5.39
CA ASN A 132 -2.17 -13.93 -3.94
C ASN A 132 -3.43 -13.16 -3.48
N VAL A 133 -3.72 -12.00 -4.06
CA VAL A 133 -4.99 -11.29 -3.81
C VAL A 133 -6.17 -12.13 -4.24
N VAL A 134 -6.11 -12.71 -5.45
CA VAL A 134 -7.18 -13.56 -5.98
C VAL A 134 -7.39 -14.81 -5.12
N ALA A 135 -6.30 -15.44 -4.68
CA ALA A 135 -6.37 -16.58 -3.76
C ALA A 135 -6.97 -16.21 -2.40
N TYR A 136 -6.67 -15.02 -1.90
CA TYR A 136 -7.28 -14.53 -0.67
C TYR A 136 -8.79 -14.32 -0.85
N ILE A 137 -9.24 -13.67 -1.93
CA ILE A 137 -10.67 -13.49 -2.22
C ILE A 137 -11.37 -14.85 -2.34
N GLU A 138 -10.73 -15.84 -2.98
CA GLU A 138 -11.27 -17.20 -3.05
C GLU A 138 -11.43 -17.84 -1.68
N SER A 139 -10.49 -17.59 -0.75
CA SER A 139 -10.58 -18.14 0.61
C SER A 139 -11.73 -17.54 1.44
N LEU A 140 -12.27 -16.39 1.03
CA LEU A 140 -13.39 -15.72 1.69
C LEU A 140 -14.76 -16.18 1.19
N GLN A 141 -14.84 -17.09 0.21
CA GLN A 141 -16.11 -17.49 -0.38
C GLN A 141 -17.02 -18.17 0.62
N GLU A 142 -18.28 -17.69 0.70
CA GLU A 142 -19.35 -18.35 1.44
C GLU A 142 -19.78 -19.61 0.70
N LYS A 143 -20.02 -20.68 1.46
CA LYS A 143 -20.52 -21.98 0.95
C LYS A 143 -22.01 -21.94 0.72
#